data_7f1b9d483f22823ebfe241ea2d4ac705
#
_entry.id   7f1b9d483f22823ebfe241ea2d4ac705
#
_cell.length_a   1.000
_cell.length_b   1.000
_cell.length_c   1.000
_cell.angle_alpha   90.00
_cell.angle_beta   90.00
_cell.angle_gamma   90.00
#
_symmetry.space_group_name_H-M   'P 1'
#
loop_
_entity.id
_entity.type
_entity.pdbx_description
1 polymer ?
#
loop_
_entity_poly.entity_id
_entity_poly.type
_entity_poly.pdbx_seq_one_letter_code
_entity_poly.pdbx_strand_id
1 'polypeptide(L)'
;MRKTYVDNIRWMTVVLVVMYHALYMFNSVGIGGAIGPLMPVQVQDAFLYAVYPWFMLLLFVVSGMSARFYLNQHSGREFLKSRTTKLLVPSTIGLFVFFWIAGYYNMRIGGAFESMSAVPGPVLFVIMAFSGIGPLWYIQLLWVFSVLLLAVRRVGKDRLYRLCEKANLPVLLCLTPVIWGAAQLLNTPVIVVYRFGIYGAGFFLGYLIFSHDAVMDRLEKGWLVDCQASATPKNTSKGERQPSLLRGL
;
A
#
# COMPACT_ATOMS: atom_id res chain seq x y z
N MET A 1 16.93 -12.08 12.67
CA MET A 1 16.06 -13.23 12.34
C MET A 1 15.10 -12.85 11.21
N ARG A 2 14.84 -13.76 10.28
CA ARG A 2 13.84 -13.58 9.23
C ARG A 2 12.44 -13.76 9.84
N LYS A 3 11.56 -12.77 9.66
CA LYS A 3 10.19 -12.81 10.20
C LYS A 3 9.28 -13.47 9.17
N THR A 4 8.95 -14.74 9.39
CA THR A 4 8.14 -15.56 8.47
C THR A 4 6.76 -14.94 8.16
N TYR A 5 6.14 -14.30 9.15
CA TYR A 5 4.84 -13.65 8.93
C TYR A 5 4.92 -12.49 7.90
N VAL A 6 6.03 -11.74 7.85
CA VAL A 6 6.24 -10.66 6.86
C VAL A 6 6.34 -11.23 5.45
N ASP A 7 7.02 -12.37 5.30
CA ASP A 7 7.11 -13.05 4.01
C ASP A 7 5.75 -13.64 3.60
N ASN A 8 4.98 -14.19 4.55
CA ASN A 8 3.63 -14.70 4.29
C ASN A 8 2.68 -13.59 3.83
N ILE A 9 2.64 -12.48 4.55
CA ILE A 9 1.80 -11.32 4.14
C ILE A 9 2.22 -10.84 2.74
N ARG A 10 3.51 -10.78 2.45
CA ARG A 10 4.00 -10.32 1.14
C ARG A 10 3.52 -11.22 0.01
N TRP A 11 3.73 -12.54 0.09
CA TRP A 11 3.34 -13.41 -1.02
C TRP A 11 1.82 -13.48 -1.18
N MET A 12 1.05 -13.50 -0.09
CA MET A 12 -0.42 -13.43 -0.14
C MET A 12 -0.89 -12.15 -0.82
N THR A 13 -0.29 -11.01 -0.47
CA THR A 13 -0.64 -9.74 -1.10
C THR A 13 -0.23 -9.70 -2.57
N VAL A 14 0.88 -10.32 -2.97
CA VAL A 14 1.26 -10.45 -4.38
C VAL A 14 0.24 -11.28 -5.17
N VAL A 15 -0.23 -12.39 -4.61
CA VAL A 15 -1.33 -13.18 -5.23
C VAL A 15 -2.58 -12.32 -5.39
N LEU A 16 -2.93 -11.54 -4.36
CA LEU A 16 -4.07 -10.63 -4.40
C LEU A 16 -3.90 -9.55 -5.49
N VAL A 17 -2.67 -9.02 -5.68
CA VAL A 17 -2.34 -8.08 -6.77
C VAL A 17 -2.61 -8.71 -8.14
N VAL A 18 -2.18 -9.96 -8.35
CA VAL A 18 -2.39 -10.67 -9.62
C VAL A 18 -3.89 -10.86 -9.88
N MET A 19 -4.62 -11.34 -8.87
CA MET A 19 -6.08 -11.51 -8.96
C MET A 19 -6.79 -10.17 -9.25
N TYR A 20 -6.39 -9.12 -8.53
CA TYR A 20 -6.93 -7.77 -8.73
C TYR A 20 -6.75 -7.32 -10.18
N HIS A 21 -5.53 -7.41 -10.73
CA HIS A 21 -5.27 -6.94 -12.10
C HIS A 21 -5.97 -7.80 -13.16
N ALA A 22 -6.10 -9.11 -12.96
CA ALA A 22 -6.85 -9.99 -13.85
C ALA A 22 -8.34 -9.61 -13.89
N LEU A 23 -8.95 -9.34 -12.75
CA LEU A 23 -10.36 -8.91 -12.67
C LEU A 23 -10.55 -7.46 -13.14
N TYR A 24 -9.56 -6.59 -12.88
CA TYR A 24 -9.61 -5.18 -13.28
C TYR A 24 -9.70 -4.97 -14.79
N MET A 25 -9.17 -5.89 -15.60
CA MET A 25 -9.29 -5.83 -17.04
C MET A 25 -10.76 -5.82 -17.52
N PHE A 26 -11.67 -6.34 -16.70
CA PHE A 26 -13.09 -6.50 -17.02
C PHE A 26 -13.99 -5.60 -16.16
N ASN A 27 -13.47 -4.49 -15.59
CA ASN A 27 -14.26 -3.60 -14.75
C ASN A 27 -15.30 -2.80 -15.56
N SER A 28 -16.36 -2.34 -14.88
CA SER A 28 -17.45 -1.57 -15.50
C SER A 28 -17.15 -0.06 -15.62
N VAL A 29 -16.04 0.43 -15.09
CA VAL A 29 -15.76 1.88 -15.00
C VAL A 29 -15.27 2.49 -16.32
N GLY A 30 -14.93 1.66 -17.30
CA GLY A 30 -14.52 2.15 -18.63
C GLY A 30 -13.19 2.92 -18.65
N ILE A 31 -12.24 2.53 -17.81
CA ILE A 31 -10.91 3.18 -17.73
C ILE A 31 -10.06 2.70 -18.91
N GLY A 32 -9.28 3.59 -19.49
CA GLY A 32 -8.33 3.26 -20.55
C GLY A 32 -7.40 2.11 -20.15
N GLY A 33 -7.25 1.11 -21.03
CA GLY A 33 -6.48 -0.10 -20.78
C GLY A 33 -7.26 -1.27 -20.18
N ALA A 34 -8.54 -1.10 -19.84
CA ALA A 34 -9.44 -2.20 -19.52
C ALA A 34 -10.18 -2.68 -20.78
N ILE A 35 -10.51 -3.96 -20.82
CA ILE A 35 -11.28 -4.56 -21.95
C ILE A 35 -12.75 -4.11 -21.87
N GLY A 36 -13.23 -3.88 -20.64
CA GLY A 36 -14.61 -3.49 -20.35
C GLY A 36 -15.45 -4.62 -19.76
N PRO A 37 -16.71 -4.31 -19.41
CA PRO A 37 -17.56 -5.24 -18.70
C PRO A 37 -17.92 -6.48 -19.52
N LEU A 38 -17.88 -7.65 -18.87
CA LEU A 38 -18.35 -8.92 -19.46
C LEU A 38 -19.87 -9.07 -19.34
N MET A 39 -20.48 -8.45 -18.31
CA MET A 39 -21.90 -8.56 -18.00
C MET A 39 -22.43 -7.20 -17.51
N PRO A 40 -23.77 -6.94 -17.65
CA PRO A 40 -24.38 -5.70 -17.16
C PRO A 40 -24.24 -5.50 -15.63
N VAL A 41 -24.23 -6.59 -14.86
CA VAL A 41 -23.98 -6.58 -13.41
C VAL A 41 -22.78 -7.46 -13.11
N GLN A 42 -21.76 -6.88 -12.53
CA GLN A 42 -20.47 -7.54 -12.27
C GLN A 42 -20.16 -7.58 -10.77
N VAL A 43 -20.34 -8.77 -10.17
CA VAL A 43 -20.04 -9.01 -8.76
C VAL A 43 -18.55 -8.78 -8.45
N GLN A 44 -17.64 -9.02 -9.42
CA GLN A 44 -16.21 -8.80 -9.27
C GLN A 44 -15.85 -7.33 -8.99
N ASP A 45 -16.67 -6.37 -9.42
CA ASP A 45 -16.43 -4.95 -9.11
C ASP A 45 -16.48 -4.68 -7.61
N ALA A 46 -17.36 -5.35 -6.86
CA ALA A 46 -17.40 -5.27 -5.40
C ALA A 46 -16.06 -5.72 -4.77
N PHE A 47 -15.46 -6.79 -5.29
CA PHE A 47 -14.14 -7.23 -4.85
C PHE A 47 -13.07 -6.17 -5.16
N LEU A 48 -13.08 -5.60 -6.36
CA LEU A 48 -12.13 -4.56 -6.76
C LEU A 48 -12.20 -3.34 -5.85
N TYR A 49 -13.40 -2.85 -5.55
CA TYR A 49 -13.61 -1.71 -4.65
C TYR A 49 -13.24 -2.03 -3.19
N ALA A 50 -13.47 -3.25 -2.73
CA ALA A 50 -13.10 -3.67 -1.37
C ALA A 50 -11.59 -3.80 -1.18
N VAL A 51 -10.88 -4.27 -2.19
CA VAL A 51 -9.43 -4.58 -2.10
C VAL A 51 -8.56 -3.36 -2.40
N TYR A 52 -8.94 -2.54 -3.39
CA TYR A 52 -8.16 -1.42 -3.90
C TYR A 52 -7.60 -0.46 -2.82
N PRO A 53 -8.36 -0.04 -1.80
CA PRO A 53 -7.90 1.00 -0.87
C PRO A 53 -6.69 0.60 -0.02
N TRP A 54 -6.50 -0.68 0.26
CA TRP A 54 -5.54 -1.12 1.29
C TRP A 54 -4.44 -2.06 0.80
N PHE A 55 -4.66 -2.86 -0.25
CA PHE A 55 -3.68 -3.90 -0.61
C PHE A 55 -2.33 -3.34 -1.07
N MET A 56 -2.34 -2.25 -1.85
CA MET A 56 -1.10 -1.60 -2.28
C MET A 56 -0.40 -0.89 -1.11
N LEU A 57 -1.17 -0.25 -0.23
CA LEU A 57 -0.61 0.37 0.99
C LEU A 57 0.06 -0.69 1.87
N LEU A 58 -0.57 -1.85 2.04
CA LEU A 58 -0.03 -2.97 2.81
C LEU A 58 1.32 -3.46 2.24
N LEU A 59 1.46 -3.55 0.91
CA LEU A 59 2.74 -3.90 0.27
C LEU A 59 3.85 -2.90 0.59
N PHE A 60 3.55 -1.61 0.61
CA PHE A 60 4.54 -0.59 0.98
C PHE A 60 4.90 -0.67 2.47
N VAL A 61 3.94 -0.89 3.36
CA VAL A 61 4.19 -1.11 4.80
C VAL A 61 5.12 -2.31 5.01
N VAL A 62 4.80 -3.47 4.44
CA VAL A 62 5.62 -4.70 4.54
C VAL A 62 7.01 -4.50 3.94
N SER A 63 7.11 -3.72 2.85
CA SER A 63 8.40 -3.40 2.24
C SER A 63 9.24 -2.48 3.11
N GLY A 64 8.63 -1.55 3.84
CA GLY A 64 9.28 -0.71 4.85
C GLY A 64 9.82 -1.52 6.02
N MET A 65 9.02 -2.43 6.59
CA MET A 65 9.47 -3.37 7.63
C MET A 65 10.68 -4.18 7.16
N SER A 66 10.61 -4.73 5.95
CA SER A 66 11.70 -5.51 5.36
C SER A 66 12.96 -4.69 5.13
N ALA A 67 12.83 -3.41 4.77
CA ALA A 67 13.96 -2.51 4.64
C ALA A 67 14.67 -2.32 5.99
N ARG A 68 13.92 -2.19 7.10
CA ARG A 68 14.50 -2.12 8.44
C ARG A 68 15.28 -3.38 8.80
N PHE A 69 14.66 -4.56 8.64
CA PHE A 69 15.30 -5.83 8.95
C PHE A 69 16.57 -6.06 8.14
N TYR A 70 16.59 -5.65 6.87
CA TYR A 70 17.77 -5.73 6.03
C TYR A 70 18.87 -4.78 6.51
N LEU A 71 18.53 -3.51 6.82
CA LEU A 71 19.47 -2.49 7.26
C LEU A 71 20.03 -2.70 8.69
N ASN A 72 19.42 -3.59 9.48
CA ASN A 72 19.99 -4.03 10.75
C ASN A 72 21.19 -4.97 10.59
N GLN A 73 21.32 -5.62 9.44
CA GLN A 73 22.38 -6.62 9.17
C GLN A 73 23.37 -6.17 8.09
N HIS A 74 23.02 -5.18 7.28
CA HIS A 74 23.78 -4.75 6.12
C HIS A 74 23.95 -3.22 6.11
N SER A 75 25.02 -2.77 5.44
CA SER A 75 25.26 -1.36 5.23
C SER A 75 24.23 -0.70 4.28
N GLY A 76 24.06 0.62 4.39
CA GLY A 76 23.20 1.36 3.47
C GLY A 76 23.62 1.26 2.00
N ARG A 77 24.94 1.10 1.74
CA ARG A 77 25.46 0.92 0.38
C ARG A 77 25.09 -0.44 -0.20
N GLU A 78 25.19 -1.50 0.59
CA GLU A 78 24.77 -2.86 0.19
C GLU A 78 23.26 -2.92 -0.03
N PHE A 79 22.47 -2.27 0.85
CA PHE A 79 21.02 -2.14 0.69
C PHE A 79 20.68 -1.50 -0.65
N LEU A 80 21.25 -0.32 -0.97
CA LEU A 80 20.96 0.37 -2.21
C LEU A 80 21.40 -0.45 -3.43
N LYS A 81 22.58 -1.06 -3.41
CA LYS A 81 23.07 -1.94 -4.47
C LYS A 81 22.09 -3.10 -4.70
N SER A 82 21.66 -3.75 -3.62
CA SER A 82 20.70 -4.86 -3.69
C SER A 82 19.35 -4.41 -4.28
N ARG A 83 18.83 -3.24 -3.86
CA ARG A 83 17.59 -2.68 -4.38
C ARG A 83 17.70 -2.27 -5.85
N THR A 84 18.80 -1.65 -6.23
CA THR A 84 19.04 -1.28 -7.63
C THR A 84 19.08 -2.51 -8.52
N THR A 85 19.88 -3.51 -8.17
CA THR A 85 20.03 -4.73 -8.99
C THR A 85 18.74 -5.58 -9.03
N LYS A 86 17.98 -5.65 -7.92
CA LYS A 86 16.81 -6.54 -7.83
C LYS A 86 15.50 -5.88 -8.19
N LEU A 87 15.42 -4.55 -8.16
CA LEU A 87 14.18 -3.80 -8.44
C LEU A 87 14.31 -2.90 -9.67
N LEU A 88 15.26 -1.94 -9.66
CA LEU A 88 15.35 -0.95 -10.71
C LEU A 88 15.78 -1.56 -12.04
N VAL A 89 16.84 -2.36 -12.06
CA VAL A 89 17.37 -2.94 -13.31
C VAL A 89 16.32 -3.81 -14.01
N PRO A 90 15.71 -4.82 -13.37
CA PRO A 90 14.72 -5.67 -14.06
C PRO A 90 13.43 -4.88 -14.40
N SER A 91 13.00 -3.90 -13.61
CA SER A 91 11.84 -3.09 -13.95
C SER A 91 12.11 -2.17 -15.14
N THR A 92 13.31 -1.60 -15.26
CA THR A 92 13.69 -0.76 -16.40
C THR A 92 13.82 -1.59 -17.68
N ILE A 93 14.47 -2.75 -17.60
CA ILE A 93 14.56 -3.66 -18.74
C ILE A 93 13.15 -4.12 -19.16
N GLY A 94 12.32 -4.55 -18.19
CA GLY A 94 10.95 -4.96 -18.45
C GLY A 94 10.13 -3.87 -19.13
N LEU A 95 10.27 -2.62 -18.68
CA LEU A 95 9.57 -1.47 -19.23
C LEU A 95 9.86 -1.28 -20.73
N PHE A 96 11.14 -1.26 -21.10
CA PHE A 96 11.54 -0.98 -22.48
C PHE A 96 11.51 -2.20 -23.42
N VAL A 97 11.63 -3.42 -22.87
CA VAL A 97 11.64 -4.64 -23.69
C VAL A 97 10.22 -5.20 -23.90
N PHE A 98 9.36 -5.17 -22.89
CA PHE A 98 8.07 -5.85 -22.92
C PHE A 98 6.88 -4.90 -22.83
N PHE A 99 6.94 -3.91 -21.92
CA PHE A 99 5.74 -3.14 -21.57
C PHE A 99 5.39 -2.04 -22.59
N TRP A 100 6.28 -1.68 -23.50
CA TRP A 100 5.93 -0.79 -24.61
C TRP A 100 4.81 -1.40 -25.50
N ILE A 101 4.73 -2.73 -25.59
CA ILE A 101 3.66 -3.42 -26.31
C ILE A 101 2.31 -3.15 -25.66
N ALA A 102 2.23 -3.31 -24.33
CA ALA A 102 1.02 -2.96 -23.57
C ALA A 102 0.65 -1.48 -23.74
N GLY A 103 1.67 -0.60 -23.72
CA GLY A 103 1.48 0.83 -23.94
C GLY A 103 0.97 1.16 -25.35
N TYR A 104 1.47 0.49 -26.35
CA TYR A 104 0.96 0.62 -27.72
C TYR A 104 -0.55 0.32 -27.78
N TYR A 105 -0.99 -0.80 -27.21
CA TYR A 105 -2.41 -1.16 -27.21
C TYR A 105 -3.24 -0.21 -26.35
N ASN A 106 -2.75 0.23 -25.18
CA ASN A 106 -3.42 1.23 -24.36
C ASN A 106 -3.65 2.53 -25.13
N MET A 107 -2.63 3.03 -25.82
CA MET A 107 -2.71 4.27 -26.58
C MET A 107 -3.60 4.11 -27.83
N ARG A 108 -3.58 2.94 -28.45
CA ARG A 108 -4.43 2.64 -29.63
C ARG A 108 -5.91 2.59 -29.24
N ILE A 109 -6.24 1.89 -28.15
CA ILE A 109 -7.62 1.77 -27.64
C ILE A 109 -8.13 3.14 -27.17
N GLY A 110 -7.26 3.94 -26.51
CA GLY A 110 -7.59 5.28 -26.02
C GLY A 110 -7.58 6.37 -27.09
N GLY A 111 -7.31 6.07 -28.39
CA GLY A 111 -7.27 7.06 -29.46
C GLY A 111 -6.12 8.08 -29.37
N ALA A 112 -5.10 7.83 -28.52
CA ALA A 112 -4.03 8.80 -28.22
C ALA A 112 -3.10 9.06 -29.43
N PHE A 113 -3.00 8.14 -30.38
CA PHE A 113 -2.14 8.29 -31.57
C PHE A 113 -2.60 9.43 -32.47
N GLU A 114 -3.89 9.74 -32.52
CA GLU A 114 -4.43 10.83 -33.34
C GLU A 114 -3.88 12.19 -32.91
N SER A 115 -3.73 12.39 -31.58
CA SER A 115 -3.18 13.62 -31.02
C SER A 115 -1.64 13.69 -31.04
N MET A 116 -0.97 12.57 -31.35
CA MET A 116 0.49 12.45 -31.28
C MET A 116 1.16 12.27 -32.65
N SER A 117 0.46 12.61 -33.75
CA SER A 117 0.98 12.48 -35.13
C SER A 117 2.28 13.27 -35.38
N ALA A 118 2.53 14.38 -34.67
CA ALA A 118 3.73 15.20 -34.79
C ALA A 118 4.89 14.75 -33.87
N VAL A 119 4.72 13.71 -33.03
CA VAL A 119 5.74 13.29 -32.08
C VAL A 119 6.81 12.41 -32.75
N PRO A 120 8.13 12.72 -32.59
CA PRO A 120 9.20 11.90 -33.14
C PRO A 120 9.14 10.45 -32.65
N GLY A 121 9.43 9.48 -33.51
CA GLY A 121 9.35 8.04 -33.22
C GLY A 121 10.05 7.58 -31.93
N PRO A 122 11.30 8.01 -31.64
CA PRO A 122 11.97 7.67 -30.37
C PRO A 122 11.23 8.18 -29.13
N VAL A 123 10.65 9.39 -29.19
CA VAL A 123 9.88 9.96 -28.07
C VAL A 123 8.57 9.21 -27.92
N LEU A 124 7.89 8.89 -29.04
CA LEU A 124 6.68 8.09 -29.03
C LEU A 124 6.91 6.71 -28.41
N PHE A 125 8.05 6.06 -28.70
CA PHE A 125 8.42 4.79 -28.07
C PHE A 125 8.54 4.89 -26.55
N VAL A 126 9.19 5.96 -26.04
CA VAL A 126 9.29 6.21 -24.59
C VAL A 126 7.91 6.43 -23.98
N ILE A 127 7.05 7.22 -24.63
CA ILE A 127 5.67 7.45 -24.17
C ILE A 127 4.89 6.13 -24.13
N MET A 128 5.00 5.29 -25.16
CA MET A 128 4.38 3.96 -25.17
C MET A 128 4.88 3.10 -24.01
N ALA A 129 6.19 3.05 -23.77
CA ALA A 129 6.75 2.28 -22.67
C ALA A 129 6.17 2.71 -21.31
N PHE A 130 6.09 4.02 -21.06
CA PHE A 130 5.51 4.54 -19.82
C PHE A 130 3.99 4.40 -19.76
N SER A 131 3.27 4.47 -20.87
CA SER A 131 1.83 4.19 -20.92
C SER A 131 1.51 2.74 -20.57
N GLY A 132 2.42 1.82 -20.86
CA GLY A 132 2.30 0.40 -20.54
C GLY A 132 2.89 -0.03 -19.21
N ILE A 133 3.31 0.90 -18.35
CA ILE A 133 4.10 0.58 -17.13
C ILE A 133 3.50 -0.50 -16.23
N GLY A 134 2.17 -0.68 -16.24
CA GLY A 134 1.48 -1.72 -15.49
C GLY A 134 1.98 -1.86 -14.04
N PRO A 135 2.22 -3.09 -13.54
CA PRO A 135 2.66 -3.30 -12.15
C PRO A 135 4.09 -2.83 -11.85
N LEU A 136 4.88 -2.46 -12.84
CA LEU A 136 6.28 -2.03 -12.65
C LEU A 136 6.40 -0.72 -11.88
N TRP A 137 5.36 0.13 -11.92
CA TRP A 137 5.34 1.38 -11.16
C TRP A 137 5.60 1.17 -9.66
N TYR A 138 5.05 0.11 -9.09
CA TYR A 138 5.27 -0.22 -7.68
C TYR A 138 6.75 -0.47 -7.37
N ILE A 139 7.42 -1.24 -8.22
CA ILE A 139 8.83 -1.61 -8.04
C ILE A 139 9.74 -0.38 -8.16
N GLN A 140 9.45 0.50 -9.11
CA GLN A 140 10.18 1.75 -9.31
C GLN A 140 10.00 2.69 -8.12
N LEU A 141 8.75 2.86 -7.67
CA LEU A 141 8.43 3.71 -6.53
C LEU A 141 9.08 3.17 -5.23
N LEU A 142 9.11 1.87 -5.06
CA LEU A 142 9.79 1.22 -3.93
C LEU A 142 11.30 1.50 -3.94
N TRP A 143 11.92 1.56 -5.11
CA TRP A 143 13.32 1.96 -5.23
C TRP A 143 13.52 3.42 -4.84
N VAL A 144 12.66 4.33 -5.30
CA VAL A 144 12.69 5.76 -4.92
C VAL A 144 12.58 5.92 -3.40
N PHE A 145 11.64 5.23 -2.76
CA PHE A 145 11.50 5.27 -1.29
C PHE A 145 12.71 4.65 -0.58
N SER A 146 13.38 3.68 -1.16
CA SER A 146 14.60 3.12 -0.61
C SER A 146 15.75 4.14 -0.62
N VAL A 147 15.88 4.94 -1.67
CA VAL A 147 16.85 6.05 -1.75
C VAL A 147 16.51 7.14 -0.72
N LEU A 148 15.24 7.55 -0.68
CA LEU A 148 14.75 8.56 0.27
C LEU A 148 14.96 8.11 1.72
N LEU A 149 14.72 6.84 2.02
CA LEU A 149 14.98 6.26 3.35
C LEU A 149 16.44 6.42 3.77
N LEU A 150 17.38 6.15 2.88
CA LEU A 150 18.81 6.33 3.19
C LEU A 150 19.17 7.80 3.41
N ALA A 151 18.56 8.72 2.67
CA ALA A 151 18.72 10.16 2.89
C ALA A 151 18.20 10.59 4.27
N VAL A 152 16.98 10.18 4.63
CA VAL A 152 16.36 10.44 5.93
C VAL A 152 17.19 9.83 7.06
N ARG A 153 17.70 8.62 6.88
CA ARG A 153 18.54 7.94 7.87
C ARG A 153 19.89 8.64 8.08
N ARG A 154 20.48 9.21 7.02
CA ARG A 154 21.73 10.00 7.15
C ARG A 154 21.54 11.25 8.03
N VAL A 155 20.42 11.95 7.85
CA VAL A 155 20.10 13.17 8.60
C VAL A 155 19.67 12.84 10.03
N GLY A 156 18.75 11.91 10.20
CA GLY A 156 18.09 11.59 11.46
C GLY A 156 18.86 10.64 12.38
N LYS A 157 19.95 9.97 11.92
CA LYS A 157 20.77 9.00 12.70
C LYS A 157 19.93 8.03 13.54
N ASP A 158 18.87 7.46 12.97
CA ASP A 158 17.90 6.57 13.64
C ASP A 158 17.16 7.19 14.87
N ARG A 159 17.23 8.52 15.09
CA ARG A 159 16.47 9.17 16.18
C ARG A 159 14.97 9.02 16.01
N LEU A 160 14.46 9.20 14.78
CA LEU A 160 13.04 9.01 14.46
C LEU A 160 12.59 7.58 14.77
N TYR A 161 13.38 6.58 14.41
CA TYR A 161 13.07 5.19 14.70
C TYR A 161 12.92 4.94 16.20
N ARG A 162 13.86 5.42 17.02
CA ARG A 162 13.80 5.28 18.49
C ARG A 162 12.61 6.01 19.11
N LEU A 163 12.25 7.17 18.60
CA LEU A 163 11.04 7.90 19.05
C LEU A 163 9.77 7.10 18.79
N CYS A 164 9.70 6.42 17.65
CA CYS A 164 8.53 5.61 17.26
C CYS A 164 8.38 4.29 18.04
N GLU A 165 9.39 3.87 18.80
CA GLU A 165 9.32 2.67 19.64
C GLU A 165 8.20 2.73 20.69
N LYS A 166 7.84 3.93 21.14
CA LYS A 166 6.78 4.18 22.13
C LYS A 166 5.38 4.32 21.49
N ALA A 167 5.27 4.15 20.17
CA ALA A 167 3.99 4.27 19.49
C ALA A 167 2.99 3.23 20.00
N ASN A 168 1.74 3.69 20.16
CA ASN A 168 0.59 2.90 20.57
C ASN A 168 -0.59 3.23 19.64
N LEU A 169 -1.72 2.56 19.83
CA LEU A 169 -2.90 2.75 18.99
C LEU A 169 -3.37 4.22 18.91
N PRO A 170 -3.47 4.98 20.02
CA PRO A 170 -3.80 6.42 19.95
C PRO A 170 -2.84 7.24 19.07
N VAL A 171 -1.53 6.97 19.15
CA VAL A 171 -0.54 7.65 18.30
C VAL A 171 -0.74 7.33 16.83
N LEU A 172 -1.06 6.07 16.49
CA LEU A 172 -1.38 5.67 15.12
C LEU A 172 -2.64 6.37 14.60
N LEU A 173 -3.67 6.49 15.42
CA LEU A 173 -4.88 7.23 15.07
C LEU A 173 -4.59 8.72 14.85
N CYS A 174 -3.72 9.33 15.68
CA CYS A 174 -3.28 10.72 15.49
C CYS A 174 -2.43 10.92 14.21
N LEU A 175 -1.81 9.87 13.67
CA LEU A 175 -1.09 9.95 12.40
C LEU A 175 -2.03 9.93 11.18
N THR A 176 -3.27 9.50 11.32
CA THR A 176 -4.23 9.44 10.20
C THR A 176 -4.42 10.80 9.50
N PRO A 177 -4.68 11.93 10.20
CA PRO A 177 -4.78 13.24 9.54
C PRO A 177 -3.46 13.69 8.91
N VAL A 178 -2.31 13.28 9.44
CA VAL A 178 -0.99 13.59 8.85
C VAL A 178 -0.82 12.85 7.52
N ILE A 179 -1.19 11.57 7.49
CA ILE A 179 -1.17 10.75 6.25
C ILE A 179 -2.14 11.31 5.23
N TRP A 180 -3.33 11.69 5.67
CA TRP A 180 -4.33 12.31 4.80
C TRP A 180 -3.82 13.63 4.21
N GLY A 181 -3.23 14.50 5.02
CA GLY A 181 -2.60 15.74 4.55
C GLY A 181 -1.44 15.51 3.58
N ALA A 182 -0.57 14.56 3.87
CA ALA A 182 0.51 14.15 2.96
C ALA A 182 -0.04 13.62 1.63
N ALA A 183 -1.15 12.88 1.67
CA ALA A 183 -1.82 12.41 0.46
C ALA A 183 -2.36 13.57 -0.39
N GLN A 184 -2.91 14.62 0.22
CA GLN A 184 -3.39 15.79 -0.51
C GLN A 184 -2.25 16.58 -1.18
N LEU A 185 -1.13 16.77 -0.49
CA LEU A 185 -0.01 17.57 -0.97
C LEU A 185 0.84 16.84 -2.01
N LEU A 186 1.10 15.53 -1.82
CA LEU A 186 2.06 14.76 -2.60
C LEU A 186 1.42 13.82 -3.62
N ASN A 187 0.10 13.71 -3.66
CA ASN A 187 -0.62 12.93 -4.67
C ASN A 187 -1.05 13.80 -5.87
N THR A 188 -0.30 14.83 -6.19
CA THR A 188 -0.58 15.68 -7.36
C THR A 188 -0.58 14.86 -8.65
N PRO A 189 -1.47 15.17 -9.61
CA PRO A 189 -1.78 14.30 -10.74
C PRO A 189 -0.79 14.37 -11.91
N VAL A 190 0.49 14.65 -11.66
CA VAL A 190 1.49 14.67 -12.73
C VAL A 190 1.63 13.28 -13.36
N ILE A 191 1.57 12.23 -12.54
CA ILE A 191 1.42 10.84 -12.99
C ILE A 191 0.45 10.17 -12.02
N VAL A 192 -0.80 9.96 -12.45
CA VAL A 192 -1.95 9.53 -11.63
C VAL A 192 -1.69 8.26 -10.81
N VAL A 193 -0.82 7.37 -11.29
CA VAL A 193 -0.49 6.10 -10.63
C VAL A 193 0.45 6.29 -9.44
N TYR A 194 1.34 7.29 -9.48
CA TYR A 194 2.35 7.52 -8.45
C TYR A 194 1.80 8.39 -7.31
N ARG A 195 1.06 7.77 -6.40
CA ARG A 195 0.58 8.42 -5.18
C ARG A 195 1.69 8.47 -4.12
N PHE A 196 2.68 9.34 -4.32
CA PHE A 196 3.88 9.43 -3.47
C PHE A 196 3.55 9.64 -1.99
N GLY A 197 2.55 10.47 -1.67
CA GLY A 197 2.21 10.79 -0.29
C GLY A 197 1.74 9.57 0.50
N ILE A 198 0.70 8.90 0.02
CA ILE A 198 0.11 7.78 0.76
C ILE A 198 1.01 6.55 0.78
N TYR A 199 1.66 6.22 -0.35
CA TYR A 199 2.54 5.05 -0.42
C TYR A 199 3.86 5.28 0.31
N GLY A 200 4.40 6.51 0.26
CA GLY A 200 5.55 6.90 1.05
C GLY A 200 5.25 6.84 2.55
N ALA A 201 4.11 7.39 2.98
CA ALA A 201 3.65 7.27 4.36
C ALA A 201 3.57 5.80 4.81
N GLY A 202 2.95 4.92 4.01
CA GLY A 202 2.89 3.49 4.30
C GLY A 202 4.27 2.85 4.43
N PHE A 203 5.19 3.14 3.51
CA PHE A 203 6.56 2.62 3.55
C PHE A 203 7.31 3.09 4.80
N PHE A 204 7.23 4.39 5.14
CA PHE A 204 7.89 4.93 6.34
C PHE A 204 7.23 4.45 7.64
N LEU A 205 5.91 4.28 7.69
CA LEU A 205 5.23 3.66 8.84
C LEU A 205 5.72 2.23 9.05
N GLY A 206 5.83 1.45 7.98
CA GLY A 206 6.40 0.10 8.03
C GLY A 206 7.82 0.10 8.61
N TYR A 207 8.67 1.01 8.13
CA TYR A 207 10.05 1.13 8.58
C TYR A 207 10.17 1.64 10.02
N LEU A 208 9.44 2.69 10.40
CA LEU A 208 9.61 3.40 11.66
C LEU A 208 8.80 2.81 12.82
N ILE A 209 7.62 2.26 12.55
CA ILE A 209 6.65 1.85 13.58
C ILE A 209 6.46 0.33 13.58
N PHE A 210 5.95 -0.23 12.50
CA PHE A 210 5.58 -1.65 12.45
C PHE A 210 6.77 -2.63 12.44
N SER A 211 7.99 -2.14 12.32
CA SER A 211 9.20 -2.94 12.47
C SER A 211 9.66 -3.13 13.93
N HIS A 212 9.03 -2.46 14.90
CA HIS A 212 9.28 -2.68 16.32
C HIS A 212 8.42 -3.81 16.87
N ASP A 213 9.04 -4.85 17.42
CA ASP A 213 8.33 -5.96 18.06
C ASP A 213 7.46 -5.46 19.22
N ALA A 214 7.98 -4.54 20.05
CA ALA A 214 7.25 -3.94 21.17
C ALA A 214 5.99 -3.17 20.75
N VAL A 215 5.94 -2.59 19.55
CA VAL A 215 4.75 -1.94 19.02
C VAL A 215 3.74 -2.99 18.56
N MET A 216 4.21 -4.02 17.84
CA MET A 216 3.35 -5.11 17.38
C MET A 216 2.69 -5.85 18.54
N ASP A 217 3.45 -6.16 19.60
CA ASP A 217 2.92 -6.80 20.83
C ASP A 217 1.87 -5.94 21.53
N ARG A 218 2.06 -4.60 21.55
CA ARG A 218 1.06 -3.67 22.12
C ARG A 218 -0.22 -3.59 21.31
N LEU A 219 -0.12 -3.63 19.99
CA LEU A 219 -1.28 -3.60 19.11
C LEU A 219 -2.06 -4.92 19.21
N GLU A 220 -1.36 -6.05 19.29
CA GLU A 220 -1.99 -7.36 19.48
C GLU A 220 -2.75 -7.43 20.79
N LYS A 221 -2.13 -7.02 21.91
CA LYS A 221 -2.80 -6.97 23.22
C LYS A 221 -3.98 -6.00 23.24
N GLY A 222 -3.86 -4.83 22.66
CA GLY A 222 -4.96 -3.86 22.55
C GLY A 222 -6.15 -4.43 21.78
N TRP A 223 -5.90 -5.09 20.66
CA TRP A 223 -6.94 -5.76 19.87
C TRP A 223 -7.65 -6.88 20.63
N LEU A 224 -6.91 -7.73 21.34
CA LEU A 224 -7.48 -8.82 22.12
C LEU A 224 -8.37 -8.32 23.27
N VAL A 225 -7.98 -7.24 23.95
CA VAL A 225 -8.79 -6.62 25.00
C VAL A 225 -10.09 -6.05 24.43
N ASP A 226 -10.04 -5.36 23.30
CA ASP A 226 -11.24 -4.81 22.66
C ASP A 226 -12.19 -5.90 22.16
N CYS A 227 -11.65 -6.99 21.60
CA CYS A 227 -12.46 -8.15 21.19
C CYS A 227 -13.13 -8.83 22.38
N GLN A 228 -12.43 -9.00 23.51
CA GLN A 228 -13.00 -9.58 24.72
C GLN A 228 -14.06 -8.66 25.35
N ALA A 229 -13.83 -7.37 25.41
CA ALA A 229 -14.79 -6.38 25.89
C ALA A 229 -16.07 -6.36 25.04
N SER A 230 -15.94 -6.53 23.73
CA SER A 230 -17.07 -6.58 22.79
C SER A 230 -17.84 -7.91 22.86
N ALA A 231 -17.19 -9.00 23.23
CA ALA A 231 -17.80 -10.32 23.37
C ALA A 231 -18.53 -10.54 24.70
N THR A 232 -18.28 -9.68 25.70
CA THR A 232 -18.97 -9.78 27.01
C THR A 232 -20.35 -9.13 26.89
N PRO A 233 -21.47 -9.88 26.99
CA PRO A 233 -22.80 -9.27 26.93
C PRO A 233 -22.93 -8.29 28.10
N LYS A 234 -23.27 -7.04 27.79
CA LYS A 234 -23.66 -6.04 28.82
C LYS A 234 -24.85 -6.61 29.57
N ASN A 235 -24.60 -7.16 30.75
CA ASN A 235 -25.61 -7.62 31.66
C ASN A 235 -26.35 -6.36 32.18
N THR A 236 -27.37 -5.91 31.47
CA THR A 236 -28.32 -4.91 31.94
C THR A 236 -29.22 -5.57 32.95
N SER A 237 -28.70 -5.76 34.17
CA SER A 237 -29.57 -5.99 35.32
C SER A 237 -30.32 -4.67 35.60
N LYS A 238 -31.40 -4.45 34.87
CA LYS A 238 -32.47 -3.54 35.32
C LYS A 238 -32.96 -4.12 36.63
N GLY A 239 -32.68 -3.42 37.74
CA GLY A 239 -33.27 -3.72 39.04
C GLY A 239 -34.79 -3.70 38.93
N GLU A 240 -35.36 -4.87 38.94
CA GLU A 240 -36.77 -5.05 39.21
C GLU A 240 -37.04 -4.67 40.69
N ARG A 241 -37.55 -3.46 40.91
CA ARG A 241 -38.16 -3.08 42.18
C ARG A 241 -39.42 -3.90 42.31
N GLN A 242 -39.39 -4.91 43.20
CA GLN A 242 -40.62 -5.53 43.68
C GLN A 242 -41.46 -4.47 44.40
N PRO A 243 -42.72 -4.31 44.07
CA PRO A 243 -43.64 -3.53 44.88
C PRO A 243 -44.00 -4.34 46.15
N SER A 244 -43.68 -3.73 47.28
CA SER A 244 -44.19 -4.17 48.58
C SER A 244 -45.68 -4.06 48.60
N LEU A 245 -46.41 -5.16 48.53
CA LEU A 245 -47.86 -5.22 48.76
C LEU A 245 -48.13 -5.80 50.14
N LEU A 246 -48.60 -4.89 51.00
CA LEU A 246 -49.66 -5.03 52.01
C LEU A 246 -49.43 -6.06 53.14
N ARG A 247 -49.02 -5.58 54.28
CA ARG A 247 -49.55 -5.98 55.56
C ARG A 247 -50.59 -4.94 56.01
N GLY A 248 -51.82 -5.42 56.20
CA GLY A 248 -52.92 -4.68 56.80
C GLY A 248 -54.17 -5.52 56.91
N LEU A 249 -54.43 -6.01 58.16
CA LEU A 249 -55.57 -6.73 58.74
C LEU A 249 -55.51 -8.22 58.76
#